data_ad077825ce9898ac992caa1ea237d893
#
_entry.id   ad077825ce9898ac992caa1ea237d893
#
_cell.length_a   1.000
_cell.length_b   1.000
_cell.length_c   1.000
_cell.angle_alpha   90.00
_cell.angle_beta   90.00
_cell.angle_gamma   90.00
#
_symmetry.space_group_name_H-M   'P 1'
#
loop_
_entity.id
_entity.type
_entity.pdbx_description
1 polymer ?
#
loop_
_entity_poly.entity_id
_entity_poly.type
_entity_poly.pdbx_seq_one_letter_code
_entity_poly.pdbx_strand_id
1 'polypeptide(L)'
;MTSDFHSLHPGIQSRIVNGTSSELQQMLSLHQADFCLISERSGDHNWILLRNDPMVALLPPGHPLTQKSAVPMNAFETESYIQTYPGQDVDNARIFSRCHITPNTQFSTMDINATYSMVEAGLGISINNLVNSYLWQDRVVHLPLEPNQTMNIGLAYGKNISPASEAFLHFITDKLPKVPKVLFYIHD
;
A
#
# COMPACT_ATOMS: atom_id res chain seq x y z
N MET A 1 -9.84 -2.35 15.46
CA MET A 1 -9.37 -3.74 15.30
C MET A 1 -8.31 -4.12 16.33
N THR A 2 -7.13 -3.47 16.40
CA THR A 2 -6.09 -3.77 17.42
C THR A 2 -6.58 -3.50 18.84
N SER A 3 -7.32 -2.40 19.07
CA SER A 3 -7.94 -2.07 20.35
C SER A 3 -8.92 -3.15 20.83
N ASP A 4 -9.76 -3.66 19.94
CA ASP A 4 -10.76 -4.69 20.28
C ASP A 4 -10.08 -6.02 20.62
N PHE A 5 -9.00 -6.36 19.89
CA PHE A 5 -8.21 -7.55 20.18
C PHE A 5 -7.56 -7.45 21.58
N HIS A 6 -6.96 -6.30 21.89
CA HIS A 6 -6.35 -6.08 23.21
C HIS A 6 -7.38 -6.17 24.34
N SER A 7 -8.61 -5.71 24.12
CA SER A 7 -9.68 -5.82 25.11
C SER A 7 -10.07 -7.28 25.40
N LEU A 8 -9.98 -8.16 24.40
CA LEU A 8 -10.25 -9.59 24.55
C LEU A 8 -9.04 -10.39 25.09
N HIS A 9 -7.83 -9.89 24.83
CA HIS A 9 -6.57 -10.53 25.18
C HIS A 9 -5.61 -9.56 25.88
N PRO A 10 -5.93 -9.06 27.10
CA PRO A 10 -5.15 -7.99 27.75
C PRO A 10 -3.71 -8.42 28.13
N GLY A 11 -3.42 -9.73 28.17
CA GLY A 11 -2.08 -10.26 28.40
C GLY A 11 -1.18 -10.27 27.16
N ILE A 12 -1.71 -9.97 25.96
CA ILE A 12 -0.93 -9.93 24.72
C ILE A 12 -0.51 -8.50 24.43
N GLN A 13 0.80 -8.26 24.42
CA GLN A 13 1.37 -6.98 24.01
C GLN A 13 1.49 -6.92 22.48
N SER A 14 1.06 -5.81 21.89
CA SER A 14 1.18 -5.57 20.46
C SER A 14 2.14 -4.40 20.19
N ARG A 15 3.11 -4.59 19.29
CA ARG A 15 4.00 -3.56 18.79
C ARG A 15 3.70 -3.31 17.31
N ILE A 16 3.50 -2.05 16.95
CA ILE A 16 3.26 -1.66 15.56
C ILE A 16 4.53 -0.99 15.02
N VAL A 17 4.97 -1.42 13.85
CA VAL A 17 6.09 -0.83 13.10
C VAL A 17 5.63 -0.48 11.69
N ASN A 18 6.22 0.56 11.12
CA ASN A 18 5.94 1.00 9.75
C ASN A 18 7.15 0.71 8.86
N GLY A 19 6.89 0.45 7.60
CA GLY A 19 7.91 0.22 6.58
C GLY A 19 7.27 -0.02 5.21
N THR A 20 8.08 -0.12 4.18
CA THR A 20 7.63 -0.57 2.86
C THR A 20 7.23 -2.04 2.89
N SER A 21 6.44 -2.50 1.90
CA SER A 21 6.04 -3.90 1.82
C SER A 21 7.24 -4.85 1.79
N SER A 22 8.32 -4.47 1.14
CA SER A 22 9.54 -5.28 1.06
C SER A 22 10.30 -5.33 2.38
N GLU A 23 10.42 -4.20 3.11
CA GLU A 23 11.03 -4.17 4.44
C GLU A 23 10.22 -5.00 5.43
N LEU A 24 8.89 -4.85 5.43
CA LEU A 24 8.02 -5.61 6.32
C LEU A 24 8.05 -7.11 6.02
N GLN A 25 8.11 -7.49 4.73
CA GLN A 25 8.29 -8.88 4.33
C GLN A 25 9.63 -9.45 4.83
N GLN A 26 10.70 -8.67 4.76
CA GLN A 26 12.00 -9.07 5.31
C GLN A 26 11.92 -9.24 6.83
N MET A 27 11.27 -8.34 7.55
CA MET A 27 11.06 -8.49 8.99
C MET A 27 10.28 -9.77 9.32
N LEU A 28 9.28 -10.12 8.52
CA LEU A 28 8.52 -11.37 8.67
C LEU A 28 9.43 -12.60 8.46
N SER A 29 10.26 -12.61 7.42
CA SER A 29 11.18 -13.72 7.14
C SER A 29 12.26 -13.91 8.21
N LEU A 30 12.64 -12.83 8.91
CA LEU A 30 13.59 -12.83 10.02
C LEU A 30 12.93 -13.04 11.39
N HIS A 31 11.62 -13.34 11.44
CA HIS A 31 10.83 -13.48 12.67
C HIS A 31 10.85 -12.23 13.58
N GLN A 32 11.03 -11.05 12.99
CA GLN A 32 10.98 -9.75 13.67
C GLN A 32 9.57 -9.14 13.67
N ALA A 33 8.66 -9.71 12.88
CA ALA A 33 7.25 -9.41 12.85
C ALA A 33 6.44 -10.71 12.77
N ASP A 34 5.29 -10.76 13.44
CA ASP A 34 4.35 -11.89 13.36
C ASP A 34 3.40 -11.73 12.17
N PHE A 35 2.99 -10.50 11.88
CA PHE A 35 2.06 -10.13 10.82
C PHE A 35 2.51 -8.86 10.12
N CYS A 36 2.26 -8.81 8.81
CA CYS A 36 2.52 -7.62 8.00
C CYS A 36 1.30 -7.33 7.12
N LEU A 37 0.84 -6.07 7.12
CA LEU A 37 -0.08 -5.56 6.12
C LEU A 37 0.75 -5.04 4.95
N ILE A 38 0.74 -5.79 3.86
CA ILE A 38 1.59 -5.51 2.69
C ILE A 38 0.82 -5.72 1.39
N SER A 39 1.28 -5.08 0.32
CA SER A 39 0.88 -5.46 -1.02
C SER A 39 1.47 -6.83 -1.36
N GLU A 40 0.75 -7.57 -2.19
CA GLU A 40 1.10 -8.95 -2.56
C GLU A 40 2.54 -9.06 -3.05
N ARG A 41 3.30 -9.97 -2.44
CA ARG A 41 4.70 -10.26 -2.72
C ARG A 41 4.93 -11.77 -2.74
N SER A 42 5.76 -12.24 -3.65
CA SER A 42 6.25 -13.62 -3.63
C SER A 42 7.17 -13.83 -2.42
N GLY A 43 7.06 -14.96 -1.74
CA GLY A 43 7.90 -15.27 -0.59
C GLY A 43 7.40 -16.50 0.17
N ASP A 44 8.20 -16.95 1.14
CA ASP A 44 7.88 -18.12 1.98
C ASP A 44 7.03 -17.69 3.19
N HIS A 45 5.81 -17.24 2.92
CA HIS A 45 4.84 -16.82 3.95
C HIS A 45 3.41 -17.14 3.49
N ASN A 46 2.50 -17.24 4.44
CA ASN A 46 1.08 -17.25 4.15
C ASN A 46 0.60 -15.83 3.87
N TRP A 47 -0.41 -15.70 3.02
CA TRP A 47 -0.96 -14.40 2.68
C TRP A 47 -2.49 -14.50 2.53
N ILE A 48 -3.20 -13.54 3.11
CA ILE A 48 -4.67 -13.44 3.05
C ILE A 48 -5.02 -12.12 2.41
N LEU A 49 -5.73 -12.15 1.28
CA LEU A 49 -6.25 -10.95 0.63
C LEU A 49 -7.25 -10.25 1.56
N LEU A 50 -6.99 -8.98 1.85
CA LEU A 50 -7.91 -8.12 2.59
C LEU A 50 -8.66 -7.17 1.68
N ARG A 51 -7.99 -6.63 0.66
CA ARG A 51 -8.53 -5.61 -0.21
C ARG A 51 -7.79 -5.55 -1.54
N ASN A 52 -8.55 -5.39 -2.63
CA ASN A 52 -8.02 -4.90 -3.89
C ASN A 52 -8.10 -3.37 -3.87
N ASP A 53 -6.96 -2.69 -3.74
CA ASP A 53 -6.90 -1.24 -3.54
C ASP A 53 -6.53 -0.52 -4.84
N PRO A 54 -7.37 0.42 -5.32
CA PRO A 54 -7.03 1.21 -6.49
C PRO A 54 -5.80 2.08 -6.23
N MET A 55 -4.98 2.23 -7.28
CA MET A 55 -3.93 3.24 -7.31
C MET A 55 -4.48 4.50 -7.97
N VAL A 56 -4.18 5.64 -7.39
CA VAL A 56 -4.66 6.95 -7.84
C VAL A 56 -3.51 7.90 -8.11
N ALA A 57 -3.68 8.77 -9.10
CA ALA A 57 -2.84 9.93 -9.28
C ALA A 57 -3.14 10.96 -8.19
N LEU A 58 -2.10 11.57 -7.66
CA LEU A 58 -2.14 12.67 -6.71
C LEU A 58 -1.80 13.95 -7.47
N LEU A 59 -2.73 14.89 -7.49
CA LEU A 59 -2.62 16.13 -8.24
C LEU A 59 -2.80 17.33 -7.30
N PRO A 60 -2.01 18.41 -7.48
CA PRO A 60 -2.31 19.63 -6.75
C PRO A 60 -3.65 20.24 -7.18
N PRO A 61 -4.36 20.92 -6.28
CA PRO A 61 -5.57 21.66 -6.65
C PRO A 61 -5.30 22.61 -7.81
N GLY A 62 -6.20 22.58 -8.81
CA GLY A 62 -6.08 23.45 -9.99
C GLY A 62 -5.12 22.96 -11.09
N HIS A 63 -4.48 21.82 -10.93
CA HIS A 63 -3.66 21.22 -11.98
C HIS A 63 -4.49 20.93 -13.24
N PRO A 64 -3.99 21.15 -14.48
CA PRO A 64 -4.79 20.92 -15.70
C PRO A 64 -5.37 19.50 -15.82
N LEU A 65 -4.66 18.49 -15.33
CA LEU A 65 -5.12 17.11 -15.34
C LEU A 65 -6.35 16.86 -14.44
N THR A 66 -6.68 17.77 -13.51
CA THR A 66 -7.88 17.65 -12.66
C THR A 66 -9.20 17.80 -13.45
N GLN A 67 -9.11 18.32 -14.68
CA GLN A 67 -10.26 18.43 -15.59
C GLN A 67 -10.56 17.10 -16.32
N LYS A 68 -9.72 16.08 -16.15
CA LYS A 68 -9.92 14.76 -16.76
C LYS A 68 -10.65 13.84 -15.79
N SER A 69 -11.28 12.79 -16.34
CA SER A 69 -11.88 11.71 -15.54
C SER A 69 -10.86 10.71 -15.01
N ALA A 70 -9.69 10.61 -15.66
CA ALA A 70 -8.58 9.73 -15.27
C ALA A 70 -7.26 10.33 -15.79
N VAL A 71 -6.15 9.99 -15.14
CA VAL A 71 -4.80 10.41 -15.54
C VAL A 71 -4.15 9.32 -16.37
N PRO A 72 -3.80 9.58 -17.65
CA PRO A 72 -3.09 8.60 -18.46
C PRO A 72 -1.67 8.39 -17.92
N MET A 73 -1.20 7.14 -17.92
CA MET A 73 0.10 6.79 -17.37
C MET A 73 1.26 7.53 -18.02
N ASN A 74 1.18 7.84 -19.32
CA ASN A 74 2.22 8.61 -20.02
C ASN A 74 2.33 10.08 -19.55
N ALA A 75 1.34 10.63 -18.84
CA ALA A 75 1.45 11.96 -18.24
C ALA A 75 2.62 12.05 -17.25
N PHE A 76 2.96 10.96 -16.58
CA PHE A 76 4.09 10.93 -15.64
C PHE A 76 5.47 11.05 -16.31
N GLU A 77 5.56 10.89 -17.63
CA GLU A 77 6.81 11.09 -18.38
C GLU A 77 7.08 12.58 -18.68
N THR A 78 6.04 13.42 -18.64
CA THR A 78 6.13 14.85 -18.99
C THR A 78 5.92 15.77 -17.81
N GLU A 79 5.05 15.39 -16.88
CA GLU A 79 4.80 16.16 -15.67
C GLU A 79 5.93 15.98 -14.64
N SER A 80 6.14 16.96 -13.80
CA SER A 80 7.07 16.84 -12.65
C SER A 80 6.57 15.76 -11.71
N TYR A 81 7.32 14.67 -11.56
CA TYR A 81 6.95 13.55 -10.70
C TYR A 81 7.69 13.59 -9.36
N ILE A 82 6.95 13.34 -8.28
CA ILE A 82 7.48 13.21 -6.93
C ILE A 82 7.52 11.73 -6.58
N GLN A 83 8.73 11.18 -6.46
CA GLN A 83 8.96 9.78 -6.15
C GLN A 83 9.00 9.54 -4.65
N THR A 84 8.11 8.67 -4.16
CA THR A 84 8.15 8.18 -2.79
C THR A 84 9.02 6.93 -2.71
N TYR A 85 9.91 6.85 -1.71
CA TYR A 85 10.85 5.74 -1.46
C TYR A 85 11.72 5.39 -2.67
N PRO A 86 12.58 6.32 -3.17
CA PRO A 86 13.46 6.06 -4.29
C PRO A 86 14.41 4.88 -4.02
N GLY A 87 14.64 4.07 -5.05
CA GLY A 87 15.54 2.91 -4.98
C GLY A 87 14.97 1.69 -4.25
N GLN A 88 13.71 1.74 -3.80
CA GLN A 88 13.04 0.61 -3.14
C GLN A 88 12.02 -0.07 -4.06
N ASP A 89 11.76 -1.36 -3.79
CA ASP A 89 10.71 -2.13 -4.47
C ASP A 89 9.34 -1.79 -3.87
N VAL A 90 8.79 -0.67 -4.30
CA VAL A 90 7.48 -0.17 -3.90
C VAL A 90 6.45 -0.33 -5.03
N ASP A 91 5.17 -0.23 -4.67
CA ASP A 91 4.06 -0.43 -5.60
C ASP A 91 4.11 0.53 -6.79
N ASN A 92 4.50 1.79 -6.57
CA ASN A 92 4.66 2.80 -7.61
C ASN A 92 5.69 2.37 -8.66
N ALA A 93 6.86 1.90 -8.23
CA ALA A 93 7.92 1.44 -9.13
C ALA A 93 7.47 0.22 -9.95
N ARG A 94 6.73 -0.70 -9.32
CA ARG A 94 6.16 -1.88 -10.00
C ARG A 94 5.13 -1.49 -11.06
N ILE A 95 4.27 -0.50 -10.78
CA ILE A 95 3.29 -0.01 -11.74
C ILE A 95 3.97 0.64 -12.94
N PHE A 96 4.91 1.54 -12.72
CA PHE A 96 5.65 2.16 -13.81
C PHE A 96 6.38 1.14 -14.66
N SER A 97 7.05 0.17 -14.04
CA SER A 97 7.70 -0.93 -14.77
C SER A 97 6.71 -1.74 -15.61
N ARG A 98 5.55 -2.11 -15.04
CA ARG A 98 4.50 -2.85 -15.74
C ARG A 98 3.89 -2.09 -16.90
N CYS A 99 3.76 -0.77 -16.77
CA CYS A 99 3.25 0.12 -17.81
C CYS A 99 4.31 0.58 -18.80
N HIS A 100 5.57 0.20 -18.62
CA HIS A 100 6.72 0.64 -19.42
C HIS A 100 6.87 2.17 -19.45
N ILE A 101 6.61 2.84 -18.31
CA ILE A 101 6.71 4.29 -18.12
C ILE A 101 7.99 4.61 -17.36
N THR A 102 8.72 5.61 -17.85
CA THR A 102 9.85 6.22 -17.12
C THR A 102 9.40 7.57 -16.61
N PRO A 103 9.08 7.72 -15.30
CA PRO A 103 8.55 8.98 -14.78
C PRO A 103 9.62 10.07 -14.78
N ASN A 104 9.21 11.31 -15.10
CA ASN A 104 10.04 12.51 -15.03
C ASN A 104 10.25 12.92 -13.56
N THR A 105 11.09 12.17 -12.84
CA THR A 105 11.33 12.37 -11.41
C THR A 105 12.13 13.64 -11.18
N GLN A 106 11.51 14.68 -10.62
CA GLN A 106 12.13 15.94 -10.24
C GLN A 106 12.38 16.01 -8.73
N PHE A 107 11.58 15.33 -7.93
CA PHE A 107 11.67 15.31 -6.48
C PHE A 107 11.55 13.88 -5.95
N SER A 108 12.12 13.63 -4.78
CA SER A 108 11.96 12.35 -4.08
C SER A 108 11.95 12.55 -2.57
N THR A 109 11.29 11.63 -1.87
CA THR A 109 11.22 11.61 -0.41
C THR A 109 11.11 10.18 0.11
N MET A 110 11.53 9.96 1.36
CA MET A 110 11.38 8.70 2.09
C MET A 110 10.12 8.71 3.00
N ASP A 111 9.21 9.66 2.81
CA ASP A 111 8.01 9.83 3.62
C ASP A 111 6.78 10.09 2.73
N ILE A 112 5.75 9.27 2.93
CA ILE A 112 4.49 9.37 2.19
C ILE A 112 3.76 10.69 2.49
N ASN A 113 3.78 11.17 3.73
CA ASN A 113 3.12 12.43 4.09
C ASN A 113 3.85 13.63 3.48
N ALA A 114 5.18 13.56 3.39
CA ALA A 114 5.96 14.55 2.66
C ALA A 114 5.59 14.55 1.16
N THR A 115 5.37 13.38 0.54
CA THR A 115 4.89 13.31 -0.84
C THR A 115 3.58 14.08 -1.00
N TYR A 116 2.60 13.84 -0.14
CA TYR A 116 1.31 14.55 -0.21
C TYR A 116 1.47 16.06 -0.02
N SER A 117 2.28 16.48 0.97
CA SER A 117 2.56 17.91 1.21
C SER A 117 3.25 18.57 0.03
N MET A 118 4.17 17.87 -0.65
CA MET A 118 4.84 18.38 -1.86
C MET A 118 3.87 18.49 -3.04
N VAL A 119 2.96 17.54 -3.21
CA VAL A 119 1.88 17.62 -4.21
C VAL A 119 0.96 18.79 -3.90
N GLU A 120 0.50 18.95 -2.67
CA GLU A 120 -0.34 20.08 -2.24
C GLU A 120 0.34 21.43 -2.53
N ALA A 121 1.65 21.50 -2.31
CA ALA A 121 2.46 22.70 -2.60
C ALA A 121 2.69 22.96 -4.11
N GLY A 122 2.21 22.09 -5.00
CA GLY A 122 2.31 22.26 -6.45
C GLY A 122 3.69 21.91 -7.03
N LEU A 123 4.54 21.17 -6.31
CA LEU A 123 5.87 20.79 -6.79
C LEU A 123 5.83 19.73 -7.89
N GLY A 124 4.72 19.01 -8.02
CA GLY A 124 4.52 17.98 -9.04
C GLY A 124 3.34 17.08 -8.71
N ILE A 125 3.26 16.00 -9.47
CA ILE A 125 2.25 14.94 -9.30
C ILE A 125 2.88 13.69 -8.73
N SER A 126 2.06 12.77 -8.18
CA SER A 126 2.54 11.48 -7.69
C SER A 126 1.49 10.39 -7.93
N ILE A 127 1.77 9.15 -7.52
CA ILE A 127 0.78 8.07 -7.44
C ILE A 127 0.84 7.41 -6.07
N ASN A 128 -0.31 6.94 -5.59
CA ASN A 128 -0.38 6.20 -4.34
C ASN A 128 -1.62 5.30 -4.28
N ASN A 129 -1.64 4.41 -3.30
CA ASN A 129 -2.81 3.62 -2.94
C ASN A 129 -3.95 4.51 -2.44
N LEU A 130 -5.18 4.24 -2.87
CA LEU A 130 -6.34 5.01 -2.46
C LEU A 130 -6.55 4.98 -0.93
N VAL A 131 -6.20 3.87 -0.28
CA VAL A 131 -6.30 3.75 1.19
C VAL A 131 -5.50 4.81 1.94
N ASN A 132 -4.41 5.31 1.37
CA ASN A 132 -3.57 6.34 1.99
C ASN A 132 -4.10 7.76 1.80
N SER A 133 -5.09 7.95 0.92
CA SER A 133 -5.57 9.29 0.54
C SER A 133 -6.61 9.89 1.48
N TYR A 134 -7.18 9.12 2.40
CA TYR A 134 -8.29 9.58 3.26
C TYR A 134 -7.99 10.83 4.09
N LEU A 135 -6.75 11.02 4.53
CA LEU A 135 -6.34 12.19 5.32
C LEU A 135 -6.08 13.45 4.46
N TRP A 136 -6.12 13.31 3.13
CA TRP A 136 -5.68 14.33 2.19
C TRP A 136 -6.75 14.73 1.17
N GLN A 137 -8.00 14.26 1.34
CA GLN A 137 -9.10 14.42 0.37
C GLN A 137 -9.42 15.89 0.04
N ASP A 138 -9.27 16.80 1.00
CA ASP A 138 -9.56 18.22 0.82
C ASP A 138 -8.34 19.04 0.35
N ARG A 139 -7.17 18.44 0.28
CA ARG A 139 -5.89 19.13 0.04
C ARG A 139 -5.20 18.71 -1.26
N VAL A 140 -5.45 17.49 -1.70
CA VAL A 140 -4.89 16.90 -2.92
C VAL A 140 -6.02 16.26 -3.71
N VAL A 141 -6.03 16.47 -5.03
CA VAL A 141 -7.02 15.83 -5.92
C VAL A 141 -6.55 14.42 -6.24
N HIS A 142 -7.49 13.47 -6.13
CA HIS A 142 -7.25 12.05 -6.40
C HIS A 142 -8.03 11.63 -7.64
N LEU A 143 -7.34 11.20 -8.69
CA LEU A 143 -7.98 10.69 -9.91
C LEU A 143 -7.54 9.26 -10.22
N PRO A 144 -8.41 8.44 -10.81
CA PRO A 144 -8.02 7.13 -11.32
C PRO A 144 -6.88 7.23 -12.33
N LEU A 145 -6.09 6.18 -12.44
CA LEU A 145 -5.08 6.02 -13.49
C LEU A 145 -5.71 5.38 -14.74
N GLU A 146 -5.19 5.69 -15.91
CA GLU A 146 -5.59 5.07 -17.18
C GLU A 146 -4.36 4.48 -17.90
N PRO A 147 -4.33 3.12 -18.11
CA PRO A 147 -5.31 2.14 -17.65
C PRO A 147 -5.36 2.02 -16.13
N ASN A 148 -6.52 1.63 -15.59
CA ASN A 148 -6.71 1.44 -14.15
C ASN A 148 -5.63 0.52 -13.57
N GLN A 149 -5.07 0.93 -12.44
CA GLN A 149 -4.07 0.18 -11.70
C GLN A 149 -4.60 -0.16 -10.31
N THR A 150 -4.36 -1.37 -9.87
CA THR A 150 -4.75 -1.84 -8.54
C THR A 150 -3.62 -2.64 -7.91
N MET A 151 -3.60 -2.65 -6.58
CA MET A 151 -2.71 -3.49 -5.79
C MET A 151 -3.53 -4.32 -4.80
N ASN A 152 -3.22 -5.61 -4.71
CA ASN A 152 -3.78 -6.47 -3.70
C ASN A 152 -3.09 -6.17 -2.37
N ILE A 153 -3.84 -5.74 -1.36
CA ILE A 153 -3.34 -5.54 0.00
C ILE A 153 -3.85 -6.69 0.86
N GLY A 154 -2.95 -7.31 1.59
CA GLY A 154 -3.27 -8.46 2.40
C GLY A 154 -2.47 -8.55 3.69
N LEU A 155 -2.82 -9.54 4.49
CA LEU A 155 -2.13 -9.92 5.71
C LEU A 155 -1.16 -11.05 5.39
N ALA A 156 0.15 -10.77 5.51
CA ALA A 156 1.20 -11.78 5.44
C ALA A 156 1.56 -12.26 6.85
N TYR A 157 1.84 -13.56 7.01
CA TYR A 157 2.27 -14.16 8.27
C TYR A 157 3.09 -15.43 8.04
N GLY A 158 3.93 -15.78 9.00
CA GLY A 158 4.80 -16.95 8.91
C GLY A 158 4.03 -18.27 8.87
N LYS A 159 4.68 -19.36 8.41
CA LYS A 159 4.11 -20.72 8.42
C LYS A 159 3.96 -21.26 9.83
N ASN A 160 4.88 -20.93 10.71
CA ASN A 160 4.87 -21.32 12.12
C ASN A 160 4.60 -20.06 12.96
N ILE A 161 3.42 -19.97 13.55
CA ILE A 161 2.99 -18.85 14.37
C ILE A 161 2.84 -19.25 15.84
N SER A 162 3.02 -18.30 16.74
CA SER A 162 2.84 -18.49 18.17
C SER A 162 1.36 -18.62 18.55
N PRO A 163 1.01 -19.18 19.71
CA PRO A 163 -0.39 -19.20 20.18
C PRO A 163 -1.03 -17.82 20.26
N ALA A 164 -0.26 -16.78 20.60
CA ALA A 164 -0.74 -15.39 20.60
C ALA A 164 -1.05 -14.91 19.19
N SER A 165 -0.19 -15.22 18.23
CA SER A 165 -0.39 -14.91 16.81
C SER A 165 -1.57 -15.70 16.22
N GLU A 166 -1.75 -16.94 16.64
CA GLU A 166 -2.90 -17.77 16.23
C GLU A 166 -4.22 -17.15 16.72
N ALA A 167 -4.29 -16.71 17.98
CA ALA A 167 -5.45 -16.00 18.51
C ALA A 167 -5.76 -14.72 17.72
N PHE A 168 -4.73 -13.97 17.32
CA PHE A 168 -4.90 -12.75 16.51
C PHE A 168 -5.39 -13.07 15.09
N LEU A 169 -4.85 -14.13 14.48
CA LEU A 169 -5.27 -14.58 13.15
C LEU A 169 -6.75 -14.99 13.15
N HIS A 170 -7.19 -15.79 14.13
CA HIS A 170 -8.60 -16.15 14.29
C HIS A 170 -9.49 -14.91 14.46
N PHE A 171 -9.09 -13.99 15.34
CA PHE A 171 -9.83 -12.75 15.57
C PHE A 171 -10.00 -11.91 14.29
N ILE A 172 -8.96 -11.83 13.44
CA ILE A 172 -9.04 -11.10 12.17
C ILE A 172 -9.94 -11.84 11.19
N THR A 173 -9.73 -13.14 11.01
CA THR A 173 -10.48 -13.94 10.02
C THR A 173 -11.98 -13.99 10.31
N ASP A 174 -12.38 -13.98 11.58
CA ASP A 174 -13.79 -13.92 11.99
C ASP A 174 -14.44 -12.57 11.66
N LYS A 175 -13.65 -11.48 11.64
CA LYS A 175 -14.12 -10.12 11.34
C LYS A 175 -14.03 -9.74 9.86
N LEU A 176 -13.26 -10.48 9.09
CA LEU A 176 -13.21 -10.23 7.65
C LEU A 176 -14.58 -10.59 7.04
N PRO A 177 -15.13 -9.73 6.13
CA PRO A 177 -16.28 -10.13 5.35
C PRO A 177 -15.91 -11.45 4.66
N LYS A 178 -16.81 -12.43 4.68
CA LYS A 178 -16.61 -13.73 4.03
C LYS A 178 -16.38 -13.49 2.53
N VAL A 179 -15.13 -13.19 2.18
CA VAL A 179 -14.71 -13.16 0.79
C VAL A 179 -14.93 -14.57 0.23
N PRO A 180 -15.58 -14.74 -0.92
CA PRO A 180 -15.75 -16.07 -1.51
C PRO A 180 -14.40 -16.77 -1.55
N LYS A 181 -14.36 -18.07 -1.18
CA LYS A 181 -13.17 -18.92 -1.03
C LYS A 181 -12.34 -19.13 -2.34
N VAL A 182 -12.20 -18.17 -3.19
CA VAL A 182 -11.62 -18.35 -4.55
C VAL A 182 -10.13 -18.01 -4.61
N LEU A 183 -9.49 -17.56 -3.54
CA LEU A 183 -8.08 -17.12 -3.63
C LEU A 183 -7.22 -17.57 -2.44
N PHE A 184 -7.21 -18.87 -2.16
CA PHE A 184 -6.08 -19.48 -1.46
C PHE A 184 -5.12 -20.02 -2.52
N TYR A 185 -4.16 -19.24 -2.93
CA TYR A 185 -2.99 -19.76 -3.64
C TYR A 185 -2.05 -20.36 -2.60
N ILE A 186 -2.13 -21.67 -2.44
CA ILE A 186 -1.04 -22.46 -1.87
C ILE A 186 -0.12 -22.71 -3.05
N HIS A 187 1.04 -22.06 -3.09
CA HIS A 187 2.13 -22.50 -3.94
C HIS A 187 2.82 -23.65 -3.22
N ASP A 188 2.66 -24.87 -3.77
CA ASP A 188 3.49 -26.03 -3.45
C ASP A 188 4.95 -25.79 -3.81
#